data_e13d857f8037e08a17e4f78ded9bdf94
#
_entry.id   e13d857f8037e08a17e4f78ded9bdf94
#
_cell.length_a   1.000
_cell.length_b   1.000
_cell.length_c   1.000
_cell.angle_alpha   90.00
_cell.angle_beta   90.00
_cell.angle_gamma   90.00
#
_symmetry.space_group_name_H-M   'P 1'
#
loop_
_entity.id
_entity.type
_entity.pdbx_description
1 polymer ?
#
loop_
_entity_poly.entity_id
_entity_poly.type
_entity_poly.pdbx_seq_one_letter_code
_entity_poly.pdbx_strand_id
1 'polypeptide(L)'
;MAKLREVATTAELMKLLEESGILSAEQLRTAQATAAETNNCRLLARRLVAQDIVTRWQAGQLLVGWTRLCLGKYVLQSQIGRGDFGRLFVARHPQLDREVAIKTLSRRFTRYPKMVDQFLADARDVAALDHRNIVHVFDVDSCDDQFYMVMEHVRGINLRQQVEQAGPLDMRAVGDYLSQAADGLTHAHHRGVVHRDLRPGNLMVDDKGVVKIVGWGVGRLVGMRRTLDSAAAERADPRDSGYAAPELCEGREAGDARS
;
A
#
# COMPACT_ATOMS: atom_id res chain seq x y z
N MET A 1 19.91 8.41 8.53
CA MET A 1 19.28 8.63 7.19
C MET A 1 20.33 9.25 6.30
N ALA A 2 20.79 8.54 5.23
CA ALA A 2 21.65 9.16 4.23
C ALA A 2 20.91 10.38 3.63
N LYS A 3 21.57 11.53 3.53
CA LYS A 3 21.03 12.70 2.81
C LYS A 3 20.80 12.26 1.37
N LEU A 4 19.55 12.20 0.94
CA LEU A 4 19.18 12.03 -0.47
C LEU A 4 19.85 13.16 -1.24
N ARG A 5 20.74 12.82 -2.20
CA ARG A 5 21.48 13.76 -3.02
C ARG A 5 20.89 13.70 -4.43
N GLU A 6 20.55 14.84 -4.99
CA GLU A 6 20.12 14.91 -6.37
C GLU A 6 21.21 14.39 -7.31
N VAL A 7 20.85 13.46 -8.17
CA VAL A 7 21.75 12.83 -9.15
C VAL A 7 22.04 13.81 -10.27
N ALA A 8 23.32 14.07 -10.52
CA ALA A 8 23.75 15.10 -11.46
C ALA A 8 24.16 14.55 -12.84
N THR A 9 24.64 13.30 -12.90
CA THR A 9 25.22 12.73 -14.12
C THR A 9 24.51 11.45 -14.56
N THR A 10 24.62 11.10 -15.86
CA THR A 10 24.11 9.83 -16.40
C THR A 10 24.87 8.64 -15.81
N ALA A 11 26.17 8.76 -15.60
CA ALA A 11 26.98 7.70 -14.98
C ALA A 11 26.53 7.39 -13.54
N GLU A 12 26.22 8.43 -12.75
CA GLU A 12 25.69 8.27 -11.40
C GLU A 12 24.30 7.61 -11.41
N LEU A 13 23.41 8.01 -12.32
CA LEU A 13 22.09 7.40 -12.49
C LEU A 13 22.18 5.92 -12.88
N MET A 14 23.08 5.58 -13.81
CA MET A 14 23.31 4.20 -14.24
C MET A 14 23.84 3.34 -13.08
N LYS A 15 24.79 3.86 -12.29
CA LYS A 15 25.29 3.18 -11.10
C LYS A 15 24.16 2.88 -10.10
N LEU A 16 23.30 3.87 -9.80
CA LEU A 16 22.16 3.67 -8.89
C LEU A 16 21.14 2.67 -9.45
N LEU A 17 20.95 2.67 -10.76
CA LEU A 17 20.07 1.74 -11.45
C LEU A 17 20.59 0.29 -11.32
N GLU A 18 21.89 0.07 -11.50
CA GLU A 18 22.55 -1.23 -11.27
C GLU A 18 22.47 -1.66 -9.80
N GLU A 19 22.77 -0.76 -8.86
CA GLU A 19 22.67 -1.01 -7.43
C GLU A 19 21.25 -1.33 -6.96
N SER A 20 20.23 -0.83 -7.65
CA SER A 20 18.83 -1.08 -7.31
C SER A 20 18.38 -2.52 -7.57
N GLY A 21 19.06 -3.22 -8.48
CA GLY A 21 18.76 -4.62 -8.82
C GLY A 21 17.39 -4.86 -9.45
N ILE A 22 16.73 -3.82 -9.98
CA ILE A 22 15.36 -3.96 -10.54
C ILE A 22 15.33 -4.38 -11.99
N LEU A 23 16.46 -4.34 -12.70
CA LEU A 23 16.56 -4.64 -14.13
C LEU A 23 17.09 -6.04 -14.39
N SER A 24 16.55 -6.67 -15.43
CA SER A 24 17.16 -7.84 -16.05
C SER A 24 18.46 -7.47 -16.78
N ALA A 25 19.30 -8.46 -17.09
CA ALA A 25 20.53 -8.25 -17.84
C ALA A 25 20.28 -7.62 -19.24
N GLU A 26 19.14 -7.94 -19.88
CA GLU A 26 18.75 -7.36 -21.15
C GLU A 26 18.32 -5.90 -21.01
N GLN A 27 17.47 -5.60 -20.02
CA GLN A 27 17.06 -4.22 -19.72
C GLN A 27 18.25 -3.33 -19.35
N LEU A 28 19.23 -3.89 -18.62
CA LEU A 28 20.44 -3.16 -18.26
C LEU A 28 21.29 -2.80 -19.50
N ARG A 29 21.46 -3.73 -20.45
CA ARG A 29 22.14 -3.44 -21.72
C ARG A 29 21.45 -2.35 -22.52
N THR A 30 20.12 -2.39 -22.60
CA THR A 30 19.32 -1.36 -23.28
C THR A 30 19.49 0.00 -22.58
N ALA A 31 19.47 0.02 -21.25
CA ALA A 31 19.68 1.24 -20.48
C ALA A 31 21.07 1.84 -20.69
N GLN A 32 22.13 1.00 -20.76
CA GLN A 32 23.51 1.41 -21.07
C GLN A 32 23.62 2.01 -22.48
N ALA A 33 22.99 1.40 -23.48
CA ALA A 33 22.95 1.93 -24.85
C ALA A 33 22.27 3.31 -24.88
N THR A 34 21.11 3.44 -24.20
CA THR A 34 20.38 4.71 -24.11
C THR A 34 21.18 5.79 -23.35
N ALA A 35 21.95 5.39 -22.34
CA ALA A 35 22.82 6.31 -21.59
C ALA A 35 23.97 6.87 -22.43
N ALA A 36 24.50 6.11 -23.40
CA ALA A 36 25.54 6.56 -24.29
C ALA A 36 25.10 7.71 -25.24
N GLU A 37 23.79 7.86 -25.44
CA GLU A 37 23.21 8.87 -26.33
C GLU A 37 22.97 10.24 -25.65
N THR A 38 23.18 10.37 -24.35
CA THR A 38 22.89 11.62 -23.63
C THR A 38 23.74 11.78 -22.38
N ASN A 39 24.16 13.02 -22.12
CA ASN A 39 24.86 13.40 -20.88
C ASN A 39 23.91 13.98 -19.82
N ASN A 40 22.60 14.02 -20.09
CA ASN A 40 21.60 14.58 -19.19
C ASN A 40 20.84 13.47 -18.48
N CYS A 41 21.03 13.32 -17.16
CA CYS A 41 20.42 12.28 -16.35
C CYS A 41 18.88 12.33 -16.34
N ARG A 42 18.28 13.54 -16.39
CA ARG A 42 16.82 13.67 -16.45
C ARG A 42 16.25 13.25 -17.81
N LEU A 43 16.98 13.52 -18.90
CA LEU A 43 16.62 13.07 -20.24
C LEU A 43 16.75 11.53 -20.33
N LEU A 44 17.85 10.97 -19.79
CA LEU A 44 18.02 9.51 -19.70
C LEU A 44 16.85 8.88 -18.94
N ALA A 45 16.51 9.37 -17.74
CA ALA A 45 15.39 8.87 -16.95
C ALA A 45 14.06 8.87 -17.72
N ARG A 46 13.76 9.96 -18.47
CA ARG A 46 12.55 10.04 -19.31
C ARG A 46 12.56 9.01 -20.44
N ARG A 47 13.72 8.78 -21.10
CA ARG A 47 13.84 7.78 -22.16
C ARG A 47 13.64 6.37 -21.61
N LEU A 48 14.24 6.05 -20.45
CA LEU A 48 14.06 4.76 -19.80
C LEU A 48 12.59 4.50 -19.40
N VAL A 49 11.85 5.54 -19.00
CA VAL A 49 10.40 5.45 -18.77
C VAL A 49 9.64 5.24 -20.08
N ALA A 50 9.99 5.95 -21.15
CA ALA A 50 9.33 5.80 -22.45
C ALA A 50 9.57 4.43 -23.11
N GLN A 51 10.65 3.74 -22.71
CA GLN A 51 10.99 2.37 -23.13
C GLN A 51 10.46 1.31 -22.17
N ASP A 52 9.63 1.66 -21.19
CA ASP A 52 9.10 0.76 -20.15
C ASP A 52 10.18 -0.01 -19.35
N ILE A 53 11.43 0.49 -19.33
CA ILE A 53 12.54 -0.10 -18.55
C ILE A 53 12.35 0.17 -17.07
N VAL A 54 11.92 1.39 -16.72
CA VAL A 54 11.56 1.78 -15.35
C VAL A 54 10.23 2.53 -15.32
N THR A 55 9.51 2.46 -14.22
CA THR A 55 8.32 3.29 -14.05
C THR A 55 8.70 4.76 -13.77
N ARG A 56 7.75 5.67 -14.01
CA ARG A 56 7.93 7.09 -13.68
C ARG A 56 8.28 7.30 -12.21
N TRP A 57 7.70 6.52 -11.32
CA TRP A 57 7.97 6.58 -9.89
C TRP A 57 9.40 6.08 -9.58
N GLN A 58 9.84 4.94 -10.14
CA GLN A 58 11.20 4.41 -9.97
C GLN A 58 12.25 5.41 -10.46
N ALA A 59 12.05 5.98 -11.65
CA ALA A 59 12.92 7.01 -12.19
C ALA A 59 13.04 8.23 -11.26
N GLY A 60 11.91 8.68 -10.69
CA GLY A 60 11.88 9.75 -9.70
C GLY A 60 12.66 9.41 -8.43
N GLN A 61 12.57 8.16 -7.94
CA GLN A 61 13.33 7.72 -6.76
C GLN A 61 14.83 7.64 -7.03
N LEU A 62 15.24 7.12 -8.19
CA LEU A 62 16.63 7.05 -8.59
C LEU A 62 17.24 8.45 -8.75
N LEU A 63 16.52 9.40 -9.32
CA LEU A 63 16.99 10.80 -9.47
C LEU A 63 17.24 11.54 -8.15
N VAL A 64 16.64 11.08 -7.06
CA VAL A 64 16.92 11.58 -5.70
C VAL A 64 17.86 10.68 -4.90
N GLY A 65 18.51 9.72 -5.57
CA GLY A 65 19.53 8.85 -4.98
C GLY A 65 18.99 7.68 -4.17
N TRP A 66 17.70 7.31 -4.35
CA TRP A 66 17.11 6.18 -3.64
C TRP A 66 17.11 4.91 -4.49
N THR A 67 17.83 3.87 -4.01
CA THR A 67 18.04 2.60 -4.73
C THR A 67 17.22 1.44 -4.16
N ARG A 68 16.61 1.57 -2.98
CA ARG A 68 15.83 0.50 -2.35
C ARG A 68 14.47 0.35 -3.03
N LEU A 69 14.49 -0.12 -4.28
CA LEU A 69 13.31 -0.32 -5.13
C LEU A 69 12.81 -1.77 -5.10
N CYS A 70 13.46 -2.64 -4.32
CA CYS A 70 13.02 -3.99 -4.04
C CYS A 70 12.64 -4.14 -2.57
N LEU A 71 11.69 -5.04 -2.30
CA LEU A 71 11.31 -5.47 -0.96
C LEU A 71 11.21 -7.00 -0.97
N GLY A 72 12.23 -7.68 -0.42
CA GLY A 72 12.45 -9.09 -0.65
C GLY A 72 12.54 -9.39 -2.15
N LYS A 73 11.71 -10.30 -2.64
CA LYS A 73 11.65 -10.67 -4.06
C LYS A 73 10.81 -9.71 -4.94
N TYR A 74 10.10 -8.76 -4.35
CA TYR A 74 9.15 -7.89 -5.06
C TYR A 74 9.81 -6.61 -5.54
N VAL A 75 9.61 -6.27 -6.81
CA VAL A 75 10.06 -5.01 -7.41
C VAL A 75 8.96 -3.95 -7.27
N LEU A 76 9.22 -2.89 -6.52
CA LEU A 76 8.29 -1.79 -6.28
C LEU A 76 8.11 -0.97 -7.56
N GLN A 77 6.87 -0.83 -8.02
CA GLN A 77 6.52 -0.13 -9.27
C GLN A 77 6.05 1.30 -9.02
N SER A 78 5.25 1.50 -7.98
CA SER A 78 4.72 2.81 -7.59
C SER A 78 4.31 2.82 -6.13
N GLN A 79 4.30 4.01 -5.52
CA GLN A 79 3.68 4.23 -4.22
C GLN A 79 2.27 4.76 -4.43
N ILE A 80 1.25 4.00 -3.99
CA ILE A 80 -0.17 4.34 -4.15
C ILE A 80 -0.83 4.84 -2.87
N GLY A 81 -0.15 4.72 -1.74
CA GLY A 81 -0.65 5.21 -0.46
C GLY A 81 0.45 5.47 0.56
N ARG A 82 0.16 6.42 1.45
CA ARG A 82 1.01 6.70 2.61
C ARG A 82 0.10 7.05 3.78
N GLY A 83 0.22 6.32 4.86
CA GLY A 83 -0.46 6.57 6.12
C GLY A 83 0.49 6.54 7.30
N ASP A 84 -0.05 6.75 8.48
CA ASP A 84 0.72 6.77 9.72
C ASP A 84 1.43 5.44 10.00
N PHE A 85 0.78 4.33 9.68
CA PHE A 85 1.28 2.98 9.97
C PHE A 85 2.22 2.42 8.90
N GLY A 86 2.34 3.09 7.74
CA GLY A 86 3.24 2.63 6.69
C GLY A 86 2.90 3.20 5.32
N ARG A 87 3.42 2.53 4.32
CA ARG A 87 3.23 2.89 2.90
C ARG A 87 2.56 1.73 2.18
N LEU A 88 1.83 2.07 1.13
CA LEU A 88 1.23 1.10 0.22
C LEU A 88 1.87 1.27 -1.16
N PHE A 89 2.33 0.17 -1.72
CA PHE A 89 2.98 0.14 -3.03
C PHE A 89 2.25 -0.82 -3.97
N VAL A 90 2.30 -0.53 -5.26
CA VAL A 90 2.16 -1.55 -6.29
C VAL A 90 3.54 -2.14 -6.52
N ALA A 91 3.64 -3.45 -6.57
CA ALA A 91 4.88 -4.17 -6.83
C ALA A 91 4.63 -5.33 -7.81
N ARG A 92 5.70 -5.81 -8.44
CA ARG A 92 5.68 -6.96 -9.33
C ARG A 92 6.44 -8.13 -8.72
N HIS A 93 5.84 -9.30 -8.74
CA HIS A 93 6.54 -10.54 -8.44
C HIS A 93 7.27 -11.02 -9.70
N PRO A 94 8.61 -10.97 -9.78
CA PRO A 94 9.31 -11.13 -11.06
C PRO A 94 9.15 -12.52 -11.68
N GLN A 95 9.09 -13.57 -10.85
CA GLN A 95 8.96 -14.96 -11.34
C GLN A 95 7.54 -15.33 -11.75
N LEU A 96 6.51 -14.75 -11.13
CA LEU A 96 5.11 -15.03 -11.44
C LEU A 96 4.52 -14.02 -12.42
N ASP A 97 5.27 -12.98 -12.76
CA ASP A 97 4.84 -11.85 -13.57
C ASP A 97 3.50 -11.26 -13.12
N ARG A 98 3.32 -11.15 -11.81
CA ARG A 98 2.07 -10.73 -11.18
C ARG A 98 2.22 -9.42 -10.45
N GLU A 99 1.29 -8.49 -10.68
CA GLU A 99 1.15 -7.30 -9.84
C GLU A 99 0.51 -7.65 -8.50
N VAL A 100 1.04 -7.06 -7.45
CA VAL A 100 0.57 -7.18 -6.07
C VAL A 100 0.56 -5.82 -5.40
N ALA A 101 -0.27 -5.65 -4.38
CA ALA A 101 -0.15 -4.53 -3.46
C ALA A 101 0.68 -4.94 -2.25
N ILE A 102 1.59 -4.06 -1.82
CA ILE A 102 2.43 -4.29 -0.64
C ILE A 102 2.20 -3.18 0.38
N LYS A 103 1.69 -3.57 1.55
CA LYS A 103 1.54 -2.69 2.71
C LYS A 103 2.71 -2.90 3.65
N THR A 104 3.51 -1.86 3.89
CA THR A 104 4.64 -1.93 4.83
C THR A 104 4.22 -1.44 6.21
N LEU A 105 4.82 -1.98 7.28
CA LEU A 105 4.76 -1.37 8.61
C LEU A 105 5.80 -0.25 8.69
N SER A 106 5.44 0.92 9.19
CA SER A 106 6.37 2.04 9.32
C SER A 106 7.54 1.70 10.26
N ARG A 107 8.77 2.02 9.86
CA ARG A 107 9.99 1.74 10.65
C ARG A 107 9.96 2.32 12.06
N ARG A 108 9.20 3.37 12.31
CA ARG A 108 9.02 3.91 13.67
C ARG A 108 8.32 2.92 14.61
N PHE A 109 7.53 1.98 14.06
CA PHE A 109 6.78 0.97 14.82
C PHE A 109 7.49 -0.38 14.88
N THR A 110 8.46 -0.66 14.00
CA THR A 110 9.19 -1.95 14.03
C THR A 110 10.04 -2.15 15.29
N ARG A 111 10.36 -1.06 16.00
CA ARG A 111 11.03 -1.10 17.32
C ARG A 111 10.11 -1.48 18.50
N TYR A 112 8.80 -1.60 18.26
CA TYR A 112 7.83 -2.02 19.27
C TYR A 112 7.33 -3.44 18.95
N PRO A 113 7.81 -4.49 19.66
CA PRO A 113 7.45 -5.88 19.36
C PRO A 113 5.94 -6.10 19.28
N LYS A 114 5.16 -5.54 20.21
CA LYS A 114 3.69 -5.64 20.21
C LYS A 114 3.04 -5.11 18.94
N MET A 115 3.60 -4.06 18.31
CA MET A 115 3.08 -3.52 17.04
C MET A 115 3.40 -4.45 15.87
N VAL A 116 4.56 -5.09 15.89
CA VAL A 116 4.95 -6.10 14.91
C VAL A 116 4.07 -7.33 15.05
N ASP A 117 3.93 -7.86 16.28
CA ASP A 117 3.09 -9.02 16.56
C ASP A 117 1.65 -8.80 16.10
N GLN A 118 1.09 -7.59 16.37
CA GLN A 118 -0.26 -7.25 15.93
C GLN A 118 -0.36 -7.15 14.40
N PHE A 119 0.62 -6.55 13.73
CA PHE A 119 0.65 -6.48 12.27
C PHE A 119 0.66 -7.89 11.64
N LEU A 120 1.45 -8.80 12.20
CA LEU A 120 1.53 -10.19 11.75
C LEU A 120 0.26 -10.99 12.08
N ALA A 121 -0.35 -10.74 13.24
CA ALA A 121 -1.62 -11.37 13.63
C ALA A 121 -2.75 -10.92 12.68
N ASP A 122 -2.88 -9.60 12.43
CA ASP A 122 -3.87 -9.06 11.52
C ASP A 122 -3.71 -9.62 10.09
N ALA A 123 -2.46 -9.76 9.62
CA ALA A 123 -2.18 -10.36 8.31
C ALA A 123 -2.67 -11.82 8.23
N ARG A 124 -2.42 -12.62 9.29
CA ARG A 124 -2.87 -14.03 9.36
C ARG A 124 -4.39 -14.13 9.42
N ASP A 125 -5.04 -13.28 10.23
CA ASP A 125 -6.50 -13.24 10.35
C ASP A 125 -7.15 -13.01 8.97
N VAL A 126 -6.63 -12.03 8.20
CA VAL A 126 -7.18 -11.71 6.88
C VAL A 126 -6.80 -12.74 5.82
N ALA A 127 -5.59 -13.32 5.89
CA ALA A 127 -5.16 -14.38 4.96
C ALA A 127 -6.04 -15.65 5.05
N ALA A 128 -6.70 -15.87 6.20
CA ALA A 128 -7.65 -16.97 6.38
C ALA A 128 -9.05 -16.68 5.78
N LEU A 129 -9.29 -15.45 5.28
CA LEU A 129 -10.55 -15.05 4.66
C LEU A 129 -10.47 -15.26 3.14
N ASP A 130 -11.35 -16.11 2.60
CA ASP A 130 -11.51 -16.31 1.16
C ASP A 130 -12.92 -15.88 0.76
N HIS A 131 -13.05 -14.68 0.21
CA HIS A 131 -14.30 -14.10 -0.24
C HIS A 131 -14.10 -13.07 -1.34
N ARG A 132 -15.00 -13.07 -2.34
CA ARG A 132 -14.89 -12.16 -3.51
C ARG A 132 -14.85 -10.68 -3.15
N ASN A 133 -15.47 -10.29 -2.05
CA ASN A 133 -15.54 -8.90 -1.59
C ASN A 133 -14.51 -8.56 -0.50
N ILE A 134 -13.54 -9.42 -0.25
CA ILE A 134 -12.41 -9.16 0.65
C ILE A 134 -11.12 -9.20 -0.17
N VAL A 135 -10.21 -8.27 0.09
CA VAL A 135 -8.87 -8.32 -0.52
C VAL A 135 -8.15 -9.59 -0.09
N HIS A 136 -7.60 -10.32 -1.06
CA HIS A 136 -6.86 -11.55 -0.75
C HIS A 136 -5.44 -11.22 -0.29
N VAL A 137 -5.03 -11.74 0.87
CA VAL A 137 -3.65 -11.65 1.38
C VAL A 137 -2.89 -12.90 0.96
N PHE A 138 -1.75 -12.70 0.27
CA PHE A 138 -0.94 -13.79 -0.27
C PHE A 138 0.21 -14.19 0.64
N ASP A 139 0.79 -13.21 1.34
CA ASP A 139 2.03 -13.43 2.11
C ASP A 139 2.23 -12.32 3.14
N VAL A 140 3.00 -12.59 4.17
CA VAL A 140 3.54 -11.62 5.11
C VAL A 140 4.98 -11.98 5.41
N ASP A 141 5.89 -11.03 5.26
CA ASP A 141 7.33 -11.28 5.38
C ASP A 141 8.07 -10.03 5.88
N SER A 142 9.37 -10.13 6.06
CA SER A 142 10.25 -9.03 6.43
C SER A 142 11.54 -9.03 5.61
N CYS A 143 12.06 -7.85 5.33
CA CYS A 143 13.34 -7.65 4.68
C CYS A 143 14.01 -6.41 5.29
N ASP A 144 15.27 -6.52 5.75
CA ASP A 144 16.03 -5.43 6.40
C ASP A 144 15.21 -4.72 7.52
N ASP A 145 14.62 -5.48 8.43
CA ASP A 145 13.72 -5.00 9.51
C ASP A 145 12.45 -4.28 9.01
N GLN A 146 12.16 -4.33 7.72
CA GLN A 146 10.93 -3.81 7.15
C GLN A 146 9.90 -4.93 7.02
N PHE A 147 8.90 -4.96 7.91
CA PHE A 147 7.77 -5.88 7.81
C PHE A 147 6.79 -5.40 6.75
N TYR A 148 6.25 -6.35 5.98
CA TYR A 148 5.29 -6.06 4.92
C TYR A 148 4.31 -7.20 4.69
N MET A 149 3.12 -6.83 4.23
CA MET A 149 2.04 -7.74 3.83
C MET A 149 1.86 -7.61 2.33
N VAL A 150 1.78 -8.73 1.64
CA VAL A 150 1.56 -8.84 0.20
C VAL A 150 0.13 -9.25 -0.06
N MET A 151 -0.57 -8.50 -0.88
CA MET A 151 -1.99 -8.71 -1.14
C MET A 151 -2.36 -8.48 -2.60
N GLU A 152 -3.56 -8.84 -2.95
CA GLU A 152 -4.19 -8.54 -4.23
C GLU A 152 -4.09 -7.05 -4.56
N HIS A 153 -3.61 -6.72 -5.75
CA HIS A 153 -3.71 -5.37 -6.29
C HIS A 153 -5.08 -5.18 -6.92
N VAL A 154 -5.95 -4.47 -6.24
CA VAL A 154 -7.29 -4.12 -6.76
C VAL A 154 -7.15 -2.97 -7.74
N ARG A 155 -7.35 -3.24 -9.03
CA ARG A 155 -7.37 -2.21 -10.07
C ARG A 155 -8.72 -1.51 -10.05
N GLY A 156 -8.76 -0.29 -9.54
CA GLY A 156 -9.99 0.48 -9.38
C GLY A 156 -9.77 1.71 -8.50
N ILE A 157 -10.86 2.32 -8.08
CA ILE A 157 -10.87 3.48 -7.18
C ILE A 157 -11.75 3.19 -5.97
N ASN A 158 -11.44 3.79 -4.84
CA ASN A 158 -12.29 3.63 -3.66
C ASN A 158 -13.50 4.56 -3.71
N LEU A 159 -14.53 4.25 -2.92
CA LEU A 159 -15.79 5.02 -2.92
C LEU A 159 -15.59 6.49 -2.56
N ARG A 160 -14.59 6.82 -1.71
CA ARG A 160 -14.25 8.19 -1.40
C ARG A 160 -13.78 8.94 -2.65
N GLN A 161 -12.80 8.36 -3.38
CA GLN A 161 -12.29 8.93 -4.62
C GLN A 161 -13.38 9.06 -5.68
N GLN A 162 -14.29 8.08 -5.76
CA GLN A 162 -15.40 8.11 -6.70
C GLN A 162 -16.33 9.30 -6.45
N VAL A 163 -16.69 9.54 -5.18
CA VAL A 163 -17.51 10.71 -4.79
C VAL A 163 -16.77 12.03 -4.97
N GLU A 164 -15.47 12.07 -4.66
CA GLU A 164 -14.65 13.28 -4.87
C GLU A 164 -14.51 13.66 -6.36
N GLN A 165 -14.48 12.67 -7.27
CA GLN A 165 -14.31 12.88 -8.71
C GLN A 165 -15.62 13.14 -9.46
N ALA A 166 -16.67 12.41 -9.10
CA ALA A 166 -17.93 12.38 -9.86
C ALA A 166 -19.15 12.96 -9.10
N GLY A 167 -18.97 13.34 -7.82
CA GLY A 167 -20.07 13.76 -6.95
C GLY A 167 -20.80 12.59 -6.30
N PRO A 168 -21.96 12.86 -5.67
CA PRO A 168 -22.77 11.84 -5.00
C PRO A 168 -23.15 10.70 -5.93
N LEU A 169 -23.05 9.46 -5.44
CA LEU A 169 -23.48 8.28 -6.18
C LEU A 169 -25.00 8.18 -6.21
N ASP A 170 -25.56 7.58 -7.26
CA ASP A 170 -26.99 7.26 -7.29
C ASP A 170 -27.33 6.16 -6.27
N MET A 171 -28.59 6.16 -5.80
CA MET A 171 -29.05 5.27 -4.72
C MET A 171 -28.96 3.78 -5.09
N ARG A 172 -29.07 3.45 -6.36
CA ARG A 172 -28.99 2.05 -6.83
C ARG A 172 -27.56 1.54 -6.73
N ALA A 173 -26.57 2.35 -7.19
CA ALA A 173 -25.16 2.03 -7.06
C ALA A 173 -24.75 1.92 -5.59
N VAL A 174 -25.22 2.84 -4.72
CA VAL A 174 -24.99 2.77 -3.28
C VAL A 174 -25.52 1.47 -2.69
N GLY A 175 -26.77 1.10 -3.03
CA GLY A 175 -27.39 -0.15 -2.56
C GLY A 175 -26.59 -1.38 -2.97
N ASP A 176 -26.15 -1.45 -4.22
CA ASP A 176 -25.36 -2.56 -4.72
C ASP A 176 -23.98 -2.65 -4.02
N TYR A 177 -23.27 -1.54 -3.89
CA TYR A 177 -21.96 -1.54 -3.23
C TYR A 177 -22.03 -1.88 -1.76
N LEU A 178 -23.05 -1.39 -1.04
CA LEU A 178 -23.25 -1.71 0.37
C LEU A 178 -23.67 -3.18 0.58
N SER A 179 -24.48 -3.75 -0.32
CA SER A 179 -24.81 -5.16 -0.29
C SER A 179 -23.56 -6.03 -0.43
N GLN A 180 -22.72 -5.74 -1.40
CA GLN A 180 -21.46 -6.46 -1.60
C GLN A 180 -20.51 -6.34 -0.40
N ALA A 181 -20.41 -5.13 0.19
CA ALA A 181 -19.59 -4.92 1.39
C ALA A 181 -20.16 -5.70 2.58
N ALA A 182 -21.47 -5.73 2.77
CA ALA A 182 -22.12 -6.49 3.84
C ALA A 182 -21.89 -8.00 3.71
N ASP A 183 -21.90 -8.55 2.50
CA ASP A 183 -21.58 -9.96 2.24
C ASP A 183 -20.14 -10.28 2.68
N GLY A 184 -19.18 -9.44 2.32
CA GLY A 184 -17.79 -9.60 2.74
C GLY A 184 -17.61 -9.50 4.26
N LEU A 185 -18.26 -8.52 4.91
CA LEU A 185 -18.21 -8.34 6.36
C LEU A 185 -18.85 -9.51 7.09
N THR A 186 -19.99 -10.00 6.62
CA THR A 186 -20.67 -11.18 7.18
C THR A 186 -19.75 -12.40 7.18
N HIS A 187 -19.03 -12.62 6.05
CA HIS A 187 -18.06 -13.69 5.96
C HIS A 187 -16.90 -13.54 6.97
N ALA A 188 -16.36 -12.33 7.14
CA ALA A 188 -15.31 -12.06 8.10
C ALA A 188 -15.78 -12.22 9.55
N HIS A 189 -16.97 -11.70 9.88
CA HIS A 189 -17.55 -11.76 11.23
C HIS A 189 -17.85 -13.19 11.67
N HIS A 190 -18.32 -14.06 10.78
CA HIS A 190 -18.51 -15.48 11.08
C HIS A 190 -17.19 -16.20 11.45
N ARG A 191 -16.04 -15.63 11.09
CA ARG A 191 -14.70 -16.12 11.45
C ARG A 191 -14.07 -15.34 12.61
N GLY A 192 -14.83 -14.46 13.27
CA GLY A 192 -14.35 -13.65 14.38
C GLY A 192 -13.42 -12.49 13.97
N VAL A 193 -13.34 -12.18 12.68
CA VAL A 193 -12.49 -11.09 12.17
C VAL A 193 -13.31 -9.83 11.98
N VAL A 194 -12.97 -8.77 12.71
CA VAL A 194 -13.64 -7.45 12.65
C VAL A 194 -12.71 -6.44 12.00
N HIS A 195 -13.23 -5.62 11.07
CA HIS A 195 -12.43 -4.68 10.28
C HIS A 195 -11.89 -3.50 11.10
N ARG A 196 -12.70 -2.87 11.93
CA ARG A 196 -12.40 -1.74 12.85
C ARG A 196 -11.96 -0.41 12.20
N ASP A 197 -11.97 -0.31 10.89
CA ASP A 197 -11.68 0.92 10.15
C ASP A 197 -12.48 0.96 8.84
N LEU A 198 -13.77 0.56 8.91
CA LEU A 198 -14.63 0.55 7.73
C LEU A 198 -15.02 1.99 7.38
N ARG A 199 -14.69 2.39 6.14
CA ARG A 199 -14.96 3.72 5.59
C ARG A 199 -14.92 3.68 4.07
N PRO A 200 -15.49 4.70 3.37
CA PRO A 200 -15.50 4.72 1.90
C PRO A 200 -14.12 4.59 1.26
N GLY A 201 -13.06 5.07 1.94
CA GLY A 201 -11.68 4.92 1.47
C GLY A 201 -11.13 3.48 1.51
N ASN A 202 -11.79 2.58 2.25
CA ASN A 202 -11.43 1.18 2.37
C ASN A 202 -12.38 0.24 1.58
N LEU A 203 -13.27 0.79 0.77
CA LEU A 203 -14.13 0.07 -0.16
C LEU A 203 -13.67 0.39 -1.60
N MET A 204 -12.87 -0.51 -2.19
CA MET A 204 -12.41 -0.39 -3.56
C MET A 204 -13.45 -0.97 -4.52
N VAL A 205 -13.72 -0.29 -5.62
CA VAL A 205 -14.55 -0.80 -6.72
C VAL A 205 -13.63 -1.07 -7.90
N ASP A 206 -13.57 -2.31 -8.34
CA ASP A 206 -12.77 -2.69 -9.49
C ASP A 206 -13.44 -2.30 -10.83
N ASP A 207 -12.74 -2.55 -11.93
CA ASP A 207 -13.21 -2.27 -13.30
C ASP A 207 -14.45 -3.08 -13.72
N LYS A 208 -14.82 -4.11 -12.94
CA LYS A 208 -16.00 -4.96 -13.14
C LYS A 208 -17.15 -4.62 -12.20
N GLY A 209 -17.02 -3.58 -11.38
CA GLY A 209 -18.02 -3.19 -10.38
C GLY A 209 -18.03 -4.07 -9.12
N VAL A 210 -16.98 -4.88 -8.90
CA VAL A 210 -16.86 -5.68 -7.68
C VAL A 210 -16.25 -4.85 -6.56
N VAL A 211 -16.95 -4.80 -5.43
CA VAL A 211 -16.43 -4.16 -4.21
C VAL A 211 -15.43 -5.09 -3.54
N LYS A 212 -14.26 -4.55 -3.21
CA LYS A 212 -13.23 -5.21 -2.40
C LYS A 212 -12.99 -4.42 -1.12
N ILE A 213 -13.18 -5.05 0.03
CA ILE A 213 -12.86 -4.47 1.34
C ILE A 213 -11.34 -4.57 1.53
N VAL A 214 -10.69 -3.42 1.68
CA VAL A 214 -9.24 -3.27 1.89
C VAL A 214 -8.98 -2.58 3.24
N GLY A 215 -7.72 -2.45 3.65
CA GLY A 215 -7.35 -1.66 4.84
C GLY A 215 -7.42 -2.43 6.16
N TRP A 216 -7.62 -3.74 6.13
CA TRP A 216 -7.65 -4.59 7.33
C TRP A 216 -6.45 -4.39 8.25
N GLY A 217 -6.67 -4.53 9.56
CA GLY A 217 -5.62 -4.47 10.60
C GLY A 217 -5.20 -3.07 11.02
N VAL A 218 -5.70 -2.01 10.38
CA VAL A 218 -5.35 -0.63 10.77
C VAL A 218 -6.01 -0.23 12.09
N GLY A 219 -7.26 -0.61 12.30
CA GLY A 219 -8.03 -0.21 13.49
C GLY A 219 -7.39 -0.64 14.82
N ARG A 220 -6.85 -1.86 14.90
CA ARG A 220 -6.10 -2.33 16.09
C ARG A 220 -4.82 -1.53 16.32
N LEU A 221 -4.07 -1.26 15.25
CA LEU A 221 -2.84 -0.46 15.33
C LEU A 221 -3.13 0.99 15.76
N VAL A 222 -4.29 1.55 15.36
CA VAL A 222 -4.74 2.89 15.82
C VAL A 222 -4.95 2.91 17.33
N GLY A 223 -5.66 1.92 17.89
CA GLY A 223 -5.85 1.77 19.33
C GLY A 223 -4.52 1.71 20.09
N MET A 224 -3.62 0.83 19.66
CA MET A 224 -2.29 0.67 20.26
C MET A 224 -1.43 1.94 20.16
N ARG A 225 -1.53 2.69 19.06
CA ARG A 225 -0.81 3.97 18.93
C ARG A 225 -1.30 5.02 19.93
N ARG A 226 -2.60 5.11 20.18
CA ARG A 226 -3.16 6.04 21.18
C ARG A 226 -2.61 5.78 22.58
N THR A 227 -2.31 4.53 22.91
CA THR A 227 -1.66 4.16 24.19
C THR A 227 -0.16 4.48 24.25
N LEU A 228 0.52 4.56 23.09
CA LEU A 228 1.96 4.82 23.00
C LEU A 228 2.31 6.31 22.84
N ASP A 229 1.41 7.12 22.28
CA ASP A 229 1.64 8.53 21.98
C ASP A 229 0.34 9.32 22.06
N SER A 230 0.09 9.94 23.22
CA SER A 230 -1.11 10.75 23.49
C SER A 230 -1.24 11.97 22.55
N ALA A 231 -0.12 12.56 22.10
CA ALA A 231 -0.11 13.65 21.11
C ALA A 231 -0.50 13.19 19.68
N ALA A 232 -0.50 11.90 19.44
CA ALA A 232 -0.90 11.35 18.14
C ALA A 232 -2.42 11.24 17.95
N ALA A 233 -3.18 11.26 19.05
CA ALA A 233 -4.64 11.28 19.02
C ALA A 233 -5.19 12.57 18.37
N GLU A 234 -4.47 13.68 18.51
CA GLU A 234 -4.85 15.00 17.98
C GLU A 234 -4.61 15.16 16.48
N ARG A 235 -3.88 14.23 15.85
CA ARG A 235 -3.51 14.30 14.40
C ARG A 235 -4.36 13.40 13.49
N ALA A 236 -5.43 12.79 14.01
CA ALA A 236 -6.36 12.04 13.16
C ALA A 236 -7.02 12.99 12.16
N ASP A 237 -7.12 12.57 10.88
CA ASP A 237 -7.86 13.36 9.88
C ASP A 237 -9.32 13.47 10.37
N PRO A 238 -9.85 14.68 10.59
CA PRO A 238 -11.24 14.88 11.06
C PRO A 238 -12.26 14.18 10.16
N ARG A 239 -11.93 13.99 8.87
CA ARG A 239 -12.78 13.28 7.90
C ARG A 239 -12.86 11.77 8.16
N ASP A 240 -11.88 11.20 8.85
CA ASP A 240 -11.84 9.78 9.20
C ASP A 240 -12.58 9.49 10.51
N SER A 241 -12.66 10.47 11.43
CA SER A 241 -13.38 10.31 12.70
C SER A 241 -14.90 10.18 12.54
N GLY A 242 -15.47 10.67 11.44
CA GLY A 242 -16.90 10.57 11.15
C GLY A 242 -17.41 9.16 10.85
N TYR A 243 -16.50 8.20 10.66
CA TYR A 243 -16.84 6.78 10.39
C TYR A 243 -16.52 5.85 11.57
N ALA A 244 -15.94 6.37 12.62
CA ALA A 244 -15.63 5.57 13.80
C ALA A 244 -16.91 5.30 14.62
N ALA A 245 -17.08 4.07 15.07
CA ALA A 245 -18.19 3.71 15.94
C ALA A 245 -18.10 4.48 17.28
N PRO A 246 -19.23 4.88 17.90
CA PRO A 246 -19.25 5.69 19.11
C PRO A 246 -18.41 5.12 20.25
N GLU A 247 -18.47 3.81 20.47
CA GLU A 247 -17.70 3.12 21.50
C GLU A 247 -16.17 3.21 21.27
N LEU A 248 -15.73 3.28 20.01
CA LEU A 248 -14.31 3.46 19.68
C LEU A 248 -13.86 4.92 19.90
N CYS A 249 -14.78 5.88 19.73
CA CYS A 249 -14.53 7.29 20.05
C CYS A 249 -14.41 7.51 21.57
N GLU A 250 -15.16 6.75 22.38
CA GLU A 250 -15.15 6.80 23.84
C GLU A 250 -13.95 6.07 24.48
N GLY A 251 -13.03 5.52 23.67
CA GLY A 251 -11.83 4.84 24.16
C GLY A 251 -12.05 3.40 24.63
N ARG A 252 -13.17 2.79 24.29
CA ARG A 252 -13.41 1.35 24.51
C ARG A 252 -12.59 0.56 23.49
N GLU A 253 -11.62 -0.22 23.97
CA GLU A 253 -10.59 -0.84 23.16
C GLU A 253 -11.07 -1.94 22.18
N ALA A 254 -12.24 -2.47 22.35
CA ALA A 254 -12.70 -3.62 21.57
C ALA A 254 -14.04 -3.31 20.87
N GLY A 255 -13.95 -2.78 19.67
CA GLY A 255 -15.08 -2.85 18.75
C GLY A 255 -15.45 -4.31 18.42
N ASP A 256 -16.71 -4.57 18.17
CA ASP A 256 -17.24 -5.87 17.75
C ASP A 256 -17.80 -5.82 16.31
N ALA A 257 -18.53 -6.86 15.88
CA ALA A 257 -19.12 -6.93 14.54
C ALA A 257 -20.17 -5.83 14.24
N ARG A 258 -20.59 -5.05 15.24
CA ARG A 258 -21.53 -3.92 15.11
C ARG A 258 -20.82 -2.57 15.00
N SER A 259 -19.51 -2.56 15.29
CA SER A 259 -18.66 -1.38 15.17
C SER A 259 -18.20 -1.19 13.73
#